data_654562a26d38141acba3c5f479c272a8
#
_entry.id   654562a26d38141acba3c5f479c272a8
#
_cell.length_a   1.000
_cell.length_b   1.000
_cell.length_c   1.000
_cell.angle_alpha   90.00
_cell.angle_beta   90.00
_cell.angle_gamma   90.00
#
_symmetry.space_group_name_H-M   'P 1'
#
loop_
_entity.id
_entity.type
_entity.pdbx_description
1 polymer ?
#
loop_
_entity_poly.entity_id
_entity_poly.type
_entity_poly.pdbx_seq_one_letter_code
_entity_poly.pdbx_strand_id
1 'polypeptide(L)'
;FKITDKFSSRLGGGFGYKTPTIFTEESERIQYQNVMPIDKNINKLERSYGGNVDFNYRTVLGEKVTFSINQLFFYTYLNNPLLLEYQTGGLYQFINSSGHIDTRGTETNIKIGYDDFKLFLGYTFTNTRLHQNGILTNTPLTPKHRINSVLMYEVEDKWKVGLEAYYFSPQKLSDGATGKQYVLCGFMVEKLWEKFSVYINFENFLDARQTRFDTIYTGTLTNPVFRDI
;
A
#
# COMPACT_ATOMS: atom_id res chain seq x y z
N PHE A 1 25.23 6.45 4.94
CA PHE A 1 26.62 6.30 4.53
C PHE A 1 26.80 6.82 3.11
N LYS A 2 27.66 7.81 2.90
CA LYS A 2 28.08 8.24 1.56
C LYS A 2 29.28 7.39 1.16
N ILE A 3 29.14 6.57 0.12
CA ILE A 3 30.18 5.65 -0.35
C ILE A 3 31.01 6.32 -1.43
N THR A 4 30.33 7.01 -2.36
CA THR A 4 30.94 7.91 -3.36
C THR A 4 30.05 9.14 -3.53
N ASP A 5 30.44 10.11 -4.37
CA ASP A 5 29.59 11.26 -4.67
C ASP A 5 28.29 10.88 -5.38
N LYS A 6 28.27 9.74 -6.07
CA LYS A 6 27.11 9.23 -6.80
C LYS A 6 26.36 8.12 -6.09
N PHE A 7 26.98 7.47 -5.09
CA PHE A 7 26.43 6.28 -4.45
C PHE A 7 26.39 6.42 -2.93
N SER A 8 25.23 6.18 -2.36
CA SER A 8 25.00 6.22 -0.90
C SER A 8 24.10 5.06 -0.46
N SER A 9 24.20 4.71 0.83
CA SER A 9 23.35 3.73 1.47
C SER A 9 22.82 4.26 2.79
N ARG A 10 21.61 3.85 3.17
CA ARG A 10 21.02 4.12 4.48
C ARG A 10 20.61 2.80 5.12
N LEU A 11 20.79 2.71 6.42
CA LEU A 11 20.30 1.63 7.26
C LEU A 11 19.37 2.23 8.29
N GLY A 12 18.19 1.66 8.42
CA GLY A 12 17.18 2.09 9.39
C GLY A 12 16.61 0.90 10.15
N GLY A 13 16.12 1.17 11.35
CA GLY A 13 15.40 0.20 12.16
C GLY A 13 14.57 0.90 13.20
N GLY A 14 13.51 0.24 13.67
CA GLY A 14 12.61 0.83 14.64
C GLY A 14 11.67 -0.16 15.29
N PHE A 15 11.03 0.32 16.35
CA PHE A 15 9.97 -0.36 17.08
C PHE A 15 8.68 0.44 16.93
N GLY A 16 7.57 -0.26 16.81
CA GLY A 16 6.25 0.33 16.77
C GLY A 16 5.30 -0.37 17.73
N TYR A 17 4.24 0.31 18.08
CA TYR A 17 3.11 -0.29 18.79
C TYR A 17 1.79 0.31 18.29
N LYS A 18 0.73 -0.50 18.36
CA LYS A 18 -0.63 -0.06 18.08
C LYS A 18 -1.52 -0.43 19.25
N THR A 19 -2.30 0.54 19.71
CA THR A 19 -3.30 0.33 20.75
C THR A 19 -4.50 -0.43 20.16
N PRO A 20 -5.04 -1.44 20.85
CA PRO A 20 -6.28 -2.09 20.43
C PRO A 20 -7.40 -1.10 20.18
N THR A 21 -8.09 -1.25 19.07
CA THR A 21 -9.26 -0.45 18.70
C THR A 21 -10.24 -1.30 17.90
N ILE A 22 -11.53 -0.98 17.98
CA ILE A 22 -12.55 -1.58 17.12
C ILE A 22 -12.60 -0.94 15.73
N PHE A 23 -11.97 0.22 15.54
CA PHE A 23 -11.95 0.93 14.26
C PHE A 23 -10.84 0.37 13.36
N THR A 24 -11.17 -0.75 12.69
CA THR A 24 -10.30 -1.46 11.76
C THR A 24 -11.10 -1.80 10.50
N GLU A 25 -10.40 -2.12 9.42
CA GLU A 25 -11.01 -2.53 8.14
C GLU A 25 -11.89 -3.79 8.31
N GLU A 26 -11.49 -4.74 9.17
CA GLU A 26 -12.27 -5.94 9.44
C GLU A 26 -13.62 -5.62 10.09
N SER A 27 -13.64 -4.67 11.01
CA SER A 27 -14.90 -4.23 11.68
C SER A 27 -15.75 -3.38 10.73
N GLU A 28 -15.12 -2.54 9.92
CA GLU A 28 -15.81 -1.71 8.94
C GLU A 28 -16.55 -2.57 7.91
N ARG A 29 -15.93 -3.65 7.44
CA ARG A 29 -16.54 -4.60 6.51
C ARG A 29 -17.86 -5.19 7.01
N ILE A 30 -17.99 -5.40 8.31
CA ILE A 30 -19.23 -5.87 8.96
C ILE A 30 -20.04 -4.71 9.56
N GLN A 31 -19.73 -3.46 9.19
CA GLN A 31 -20.39 -2.25 9.65
C GLN A 31 -20.41 -2.11 11.18
N TYR A 32 -19.37 -2.61 11.85
CA TYR A 32 -19.25 -2.65 13.33
C TYR A 32 -20.39 -3.41 14.04
N GLN A 33 -21.15 -4.24 13.28
CA GLN A 33 -22.28 -4.98 13.85
C GLN A 33 -21.80 -6.11 14.75
N ASN A 34 -22.40 -6.21 15.94
CA ASN A 34 -22.11 -7.28 16.89
C ASN A 34 -20.64 -7.38 17.32
N VAL A 35 -19.85 -6.33 17.16
CA VAL A 35 -18.45 -6.28 17.62
C VAL A 35 -18.42 -5.98 19.11
N MET A 36 -17.81 -6.86 19.88
CA MET A 36 -17.62 -6.68 21.31
C MET A 36 -16.62 -5.54 21.59
N PRO A 37 -16.81 -4.79 22.68
CA PRO A 37 -15.86 -3.78 23.10
C PRO A 37 -14.45 -4.36 23.32
N ILE A 38 -13.43 -3.54 23.10
CA ILE A 38 -12.05 -3.90 23.47
C ILE A 38 -11.98 -4.06 25.00
N ASP A 39 -11.50 -5.22 25.44
CA ASP A 39 -11.21 -5.50 26.83
C ASP A 39 -9.71 -5.44 27.10
N LYS A 40 -9.28 -4.47 27.92
CA LYS A 40 -7.88 -4.27 28.29
C LYS A 40 -7.24 -5.47 29.02
N ASN A 41 -8.05 -6.38 29.60
CA ASN A 41 -7.54 -7.57 30.26
C ASN A 41 -7.19 -8.68 29.26
N ILE A 42 -7.83 -8.67 28.09
CA ILE A 42 -7.67 -9.65 27.04
C ILE A 42 -6.81 -9.08 25.91
N ASN A 43 -7.12 -7.84 25.47
CA ASN A 43 -6.49 -7.24 24.31
C ASN A 43 -5.22 -6.47 24.69
N LYS A 44 -4.08 -6.98 24.23
CA LYS A 44 -2.76 -6.38 24.45
C LYS A 44 -2.37 -5.51 23.26
N LEU A 45 -1.42 -4.61 23.49
CA LEU A 45 -0.78 -3.83 22.42
C LEU A 45 -0.16 -4.75 21.38
N GLU A 46 -0.41 -4.45 20.13
CA GLU A 46 0.39 -5.00 19.04
C GLU A 46 1.77 -4.33 19.07
N ARG A 47 2.82 -5.12 18.92
CA ARG A 47 4.21 -4.63 18.93
C ARG A 47 4.90 -5.05 17.65
N SER A 48 5.53 -4.10 16.98
CA SER A 48 6.29 -4.37 15.77
C SER A 48 7.74 -3.91 15.92
N TYR A 49 8.59 -4.57 15.19
CA TYR A 49 9.97 -4.15 14.96
C TYR A 49 10.35 -4.47 13.53
N GLY A 50 11.23 -3.69 13.00
CA GLY A 50 11.65 -3.86 11.62
C GLY A 50 12.93 -3.13 11.32
N GLY A 51 13.47 -3.43 10.16
CA GLY A 51 14.64 -2.78 9.62
C GLY A 51 14.57 -2.65 8.11
N ASN A 52 15.36 -1.74 7.60
CA ASN A 52 15.50 -1.54 6.17
C ASN A 52 16.93 -1.13 5.82
N VAL A 53 17.29 -1.43 4.59
CA VAL A 53 18.52 -0.92 3.97
C VAL A 53 18.19 -0.44 2.57
N ASP A 54 18.69 0.73 2.20
CA ASP A 54 18.57 1.24 0.85
C ASP A 54 19.92 1.61 0.24
N PHE A 55 19.95 1.53 -1.08
CA PHE A 55 21.07 1.92 -1.93
C PHE A 55 20.59 2.94 -2.94
N ASN A 56 21.29 4.04 -3.03
CA ASN A 56 20.91 5.17 -3.88
C ASN A 56 22.06 5.53 -4.81
N TYR A 57 21.76 5.54 -6.10
CA TYR A 57 22.70 5.95 -7.11
C TYR A 57 22.14 7.11 -7.91
N ARG A 58 22.95 8.15 -8.16
CA ARG A 58 22.58 9.34 -8.95
C ARG A 58 23.70 9.69 -9.90
N THR A 59 23.33 10.06 -11.12
CA THR A 59 24.29 10.52 -12.11
C THR A 59 23.62 11.43 -13.15
N VAL A 60 24.45 12.10 -13.92
CA VAL A 60 24.03 12.82 -15.13
C VAL A 60 24.72 12.15 -16.31
N LEU A 61 23.96 11.82 -17.33
CA LEU A 61 24.42 11.16 -18.56
C LEU A 61 24.39 12.19 -19.69
N GLY A 62 25.51 12.41 -20.34
CA GLY A 62 25.64 13.28 -21.52
C GLY A 62 25.13 14.71 -21.27
N GLU A 63 25.38 15.29 -20.08
CA GLU A 63 25.05 16.65 -19.65
C GLU A 63 23.54 16.98 -19.53
N LYS A 64 22.65 16.20 -20.15
CA LYS A 64 21.21 16.50 -20.23
C LYS A 64 20.30 15.52 -19.48
N VAL A 65 20.72 14.26 -19.34
CA VAL A 65 19.86 13.25 -18.73
C VAL A 65 20.23 13.08 -17.26
N THR A 66 19.36 13.47 -16.36
CA THR A 66 19.47 13.12 -14.93
C THR A 66 18.93 11.72 -14.70
N PHE A 67 19.67 10.90 -14.00
CA PHE A 67 19.26 9.54 -13.64
C PHE A 67 19.46 9.30 -12.17
N SER A 68 18.47 8.75 -11.50
CA SER A 68 18.63 8.21 -10.16
C SER A 68 17.85 6.92 -9.98
N ILE A 69 18.43 6.00 -9.22
CA ILE A 69 17.80 4.76 -8.80
C ILE A 69 17.97 4.60 -7.29
N ASN A 70 16.91 4.24 -6.62
CA ASN A 70 16.92 3.84 -5.22
C ASN A 70 16.37 2.42 -5.12
N GLN A 71 17.11 1.54 -4.44
CA GLN A 71 16.72 0.18 -4.16
C GLN A 71 16.64 0.00 -2.65
N LEU A 72 15.44 -0.26 -2.14
CA LEU A 72 15.15 -0.50 -0.73
C LEU A 72 14.84 -2.00 -0.51
N PHE A 73 15.33 -2.55 0.58
CA PHE A 73 14.92 -3.83 1.16
C PHE A 73 14.41 -3.58 2.56
N PHE A 74 13.30 -4.23 2.92
CA PHE A 74 12.69 -4.07 4.23
C PHE A 74 12.18 -5.38 4.80
N TYR A 75 12.17 -5.42 6.12
CA TYR A 75 11.58 -6.49 6.91
C TYR A 75 10.87 -5.89 8.12
N THR A 76 9.65 -6.35 8.41
CA THR A 76 8.88 -5.99 9.60
C THR A 76 8.28 -7.24 10.22
N TYR A 77 8.35 -7.32 11.52
CA TYR A 77 7.74 -8.36 12.32
C TYR A 77 6.73 -7.73 13.28
N LEU A 78 5.49 -8.21 13.24
CA LEU A 78 4.41 -7.79 14.12
C LEU A 78 4.04 -8.95 15.04
N ASN A 79 4.24 -8.77 16.32
CA ASN A 79 3.96 -9.78 17.34
C ASN A 79 2.54 -9.63 17.88
N ASN A 80 1.87 -10.76 18.10
CA ASN A 80 0.52 -10.84 18.66
C ASN A 80 -0.49 -9.93 17.93
N PRO A 81 -0.66 -10.06 16.59
CA PRO A 81 -1.61 -9.23 15.86
C PRO A 81 -3.01 -9.41 16.42
N LEU A 82 -3.76 -8.31 16.41
CA LEU A 82 -5.16 -8.28 16.86
C LEU A 82 -6.05 -8.69 15.69
N LEU A 83 -6.72 -9.81 15.81
CA LEU A 83 -7.60 -10.38 14.78
C LEU A 83 -9.05 -10.34 15.24
N LEU A 84 -9.97 -10.05 14.31
CA LEU A 84 -11.40 -10.11 14.57
C LEU A 84 -11.89 -11.55 14.38
N GLU A 85 -12.33 -12.19 15.45
CA GLU A 85 -12.79 -13.57 15.43
C GLU A 85 -14.30 -13.66 15.72
N TYR A 86 -14.98 -14.55 14.97
CA TYR A 86 -16.38 -14.86 15.19
C TYR A 86 -16.54 -15.74 16.43
N GLN A 87 -17.44 -15.34 17.33
CA GLN A 87 -17.75 -16.04 18.56
C GLN A 87 -19.13 -16.70 18.49
N THR A 88 -19.37 -17.68 19.36
CA THR A 88 -20.69 -18.32 19.50
C THR A 88 -21.77 -17.28 19.83
N GLY A 89 -22.92 -17.36 19.15
CA GLY A 89 -24.03 -16.44 19.36
C GLY A 89 -24.04 -15.22 18.42
N GLY A 90 -23.23 -15.21 17.37
CA GLY A 90 -23.27 -14.16 16.35
C GLY A 90 -22.49 -12.90 16.70
N LEU A 91 -21.62 -12.98 17.70
CA LEU A 91 -20.78 -11.87 18.13
C LEU A 91 -19.39 -11.95 17.49
N TYR A 92 -18.72 -10.81 17.38
CA TYR A 92 -17.33 -10.71 16.96
C TYR A 92 -16.49 -10.13 18.09
N GLN A 93 -15.30 -10.69 18.29
CA GLN A 93 -14.39 -10.24 19.34
C GLN A 93 -12.98 -10.10 18.79
N PHE A 94 -12.30 -9.02 19.15
CA PHE A 94 -10.89 -8.88 18.89
C PHE A 94 -10.06 -9.73 19.86
N ILE A 95 -9.20 -10.58 19.32
CA ILE A 95 -8.31 -11.46 20.09
C ILE A 95 -6.90 -11.31 19.56
N ASN A 96 -5.92 -11.16 20.47
CA ASN A 96 -4.53 -11.22 20.05
C ASN A 96 -4.16 -12.64 19.65
N SER A 97 -3.73 -12.81 18.41
CA SER A 97 -3.18 -14.07 17.94
C SER A 97 -1.94 -14.46 18.77
N SER A 98 -1.79 -15.74 19.04
CA SER A 98 -0.53 -16.29 19.58
C SER A 98 0.61 -16.31 18.58
N GLY A 99 0.32 -15.96 17.33
CA GLY A 99 1.25 -15.95 16.23
C GLY A 99 1.89 -14.59 15.98
N HIS A 100 2.36 -14.40 14.76
CA HIS A 100 2.95 -13.14 14.30
C HIS A 100 2.66 -12.92 12.82
N ILE A 101 2.80 -11.68 12.39
CA ILE A 101 2.83 -11.32 10.97
C ILE A 101 4.26 -10.90 10.62
N ASP A 102 4.84 -11.49 9.60
CA ASP A 102 6.06 -11.02 8.98
C ASP A 102 5.78 -10.40 7.61
N THR A 103 6.39 -9.26 7.36
CA THR A 103 6.35 -8.57 6.08
C THR A 103 7.76 -8.33 5.59
N ARG A 104 8.05 -8.78 4.37
CA ARG A 104 9.33 -8.55 3.71
C ARG A 104 9.12 -8.13 2.28
N GLY A 105 10.00 -7.28 1.82
CA GLY A 105 9.86 -6.80 0.46
C GLY A 105 11.03 -5.99 -0.03
N THR A 106 10.84 -5.50 -1.24
CA THR A 106 11.79 -4.63 -1.90
C THR A 106 11.04 -3.55 -2.66
N GLU A 107 11.65 -2.38 -2.74
CA GLU A 107 11.12 -1.25 -3.49
C GLU A 107 12.22 -0.67 -4.37
N THR A 108 11.94 -0.54 -5.66
CA THR A 108 12.83 0.06 -6.65
C THR A 108 12.18 1.34 -7.15
N ASN A 109 12.86 2.46 -7.01
CA ASN A 109 12.42 3.76 -7.50
C ASN A 109 13.44 4.30 -8.51
N ILE A 110 13.00 4.57 -9.73
CA ILE A 110 13.81 5.14 -10.80
C ILE A 110 13.24 6.52 -11.13
N LYS A 111 14.14 7.49 -11.28
CA LYS A 111 13.81 8.84 -11.78
C LYS A 111 14.71 9.18 -12.95
N ILE A 112 14.11 9.59 -14.04
CA ILE A 112 14.80 10.04 -15.26
C ILE A 112 14.29 11.44 -15.59
N GLY A 113 15.20 12.39 -15.76
CA GLY A 113 14.86 13.72 -16.24
C GLY A 113 15.62 14.02 -17.54
N TYR A 114 14.92 14.57 -18.51
CA TYR A 114 15.49 15.02 -19.78
C TYR A 114 14.75 16.30 -20.23
N ASP A 115 15.46 17.41 -20.24
CA ASP A 115 14.89 18.74 -20.50
C ASP A 115 13.62 18.94 -19.63
N ASP A 116 12.48 19.19 -20.24
CA ASP A 116 11.18 19.41 -19.60
C ASP A 116 10.46 18.12 -19.17
N PHE A 117 11.01 16.94 -19.50
CA PHE A 117 10.40 15.65 -19.20
C PHE A 117 10.98 15.02 -17.94
N LYS A 118 10.10 14.49 -17.10
CA LYS A 118 10.46 13.73 -15.89
C LYS A 118 9.68 12.42 -15.87
N LEU A 119 10.36 11.30 -15.78
CA LEU A 119 9.77 9.98 -15.63
C LEU A 119 10.10 9.43 -14.26
N PHE A 120 9.07 9.01 -13.51
CA PHE A 120 9.18 8.30 -12.24
C PHE A 120 8.61 6.89 -12.42
N LEU A 121 9.39 5.89 -12.07
CA LEU A 121 8.98 4.48 -12.06
C LEU A 121 9.24 3.90 -10.70
N GLY A 122 8.23 3.33 -10.10
CA GLY A 122 8.32 2.62 -8.84
C GLY A 122 7.82 1.18 -9.00
N TYR A 123 8.54 0.24 -8.42
CA TYR A 123 8.14 -1.14 -8.29
C TYR A 123 8.28 -1.58 -6.85
N THR A 124 7.21 -2.15 -6.30
CA THR A 124 7.22 -2.70 -4.94
C THR A 124 6.82 -4.18 -4.99
N PHE A 125 7.66 -5.01 -4.40
CA PHE A 125 7.32 -6.38 -4.05
C PHE A 125 7.11 -6.47 -2.55
N THR A 126 5.95 -6.98 -2.12
CA THR A 126 5.60 -7.17 -0.70
C THR A 126 5.09 -8.57 -0.47
N ASN A 127 5.67 -9.26 0.50
CA ASN A 127 5.19 -10.57 0.93
C ASN A 127 4.88 -10.52 2.42
N THR A 128 3.60 -10.50 2.76
CA THR A 128 3.09 -10.44 4.13
C THR A 128 2.40 -11.75 4.48
N ARG A 129 2.77 -12.33 5.62
CA ARG A 129 2.30 -13.64 6.06
C ARG A 129 1.93 -13.64 7.53
N LEU A 130 0.78 -14.20 7.83
CA LEU A 130 0.34 -14.52 9.18
C LEU A 130 0.77 -15.96 9.51
N HIS A 131 1.50 -16.11 10.59
CA HIS A 131 1.89 -17.39 11.20
C HIS A 131 1.03 -17.62 12.44
N GLN A 132 0.12 -18.58 12.39
CA GLN A 132 -0.76 -18.89 13.50
C GLN A 132 -1.01 -20.40 13.60
N ASN A 133 -0.81 -20.99 14.77
CA ASN A 133 -1.07 -22.42 15.04
C ASN A 133 -0.36 -23.38 14.05
N GLY A 134 0.85 -23.04 13.61
CA GLY A 134 1.60 -23.80 12.62
C GLY A 134 1.10 -23.64 11.17
N ILE A 135 0.08 -22.83 10.95
CA ILE A 135 -0.47 -22.51 9.62
C ILE A 135 0.10 -21.19 9.15
N LEU A 136 0.42 -21.16 7.86
CA LEU A 136 0.92 -19.96 7.17
C LEU A 136 -0.11 -19.47 6.18
N THR A 137 -0.61 -18.24 6.38
CA THR A 137 -1.59 -17.62 5.49
C THR A 137 -1.09 -16.29 4.94
N ASN A 138 -1.47 -15.96 3.71
CA ASN A 138 -1.22 -14.62 3.17
C ASN A 138 -2.20 -13.63 3.80
N THR A 139 -1.72 -12.44 4.14
CA THR A 139 -2.59 -11.36 4.61
C THR A 139 -3.50 -10.90 3.48
N PRO A 140 -4.81 -10.77 3.71
CA PRO A 140 -5.74 -10.23 2.73
C PRO A 140 -5.40 -8.80 2.29
N LEU A 141 -5.93 -8.38 1.16
CA LEU A 141 -5.85 -7.03 0.58
C LEU A 141 -4.42 -6.49 0.40
N THR A 142 -3.44 -7.40 0.35
CA THR A 142 -2.03 -7.03 0.16
C THR A 142 -1.56 -7.52 -1.22
N PRO A 143 -1.49 -6.63 -2.23
CA PRO A 143 -0.97 -7.00 -3.54
C PRO A 143 0.54 -7.30 -3.43
N LYS A 144 0.96 -8.45 -3.98
CA LYS A 144 2.39 -8.82 -3.96
C LYS A 144 3.25 -7.92 -4.83
N HIS A 145 2.70 -7.44 -5.94
CA HIS A 145 3.39 -6.59 -6.88
C HIS A 145 2.59 -5.31 -7.12
N ARG A 146 3.25 -4.19 -6.98
CA ARG A 146 2.73 -2.86 -7.34
C ARG A 146 3.72 -2.17 -8.27
N ILE A 147 3.19 -1.52 -9.30
CA ILE A 147 3.98 -0.66 -10.18
C ILE A 147 3.30 0.70 -10.18
N ASN A 148 4.07 1.74 -10.04
CA ASN A 148 3.64 3.13 -10.22
C ASN A 148 4.52 3.79 -11.26
N SER A 149 3.90 4.50 -12.17
CA SER A 149 4.57 5.26 -13.22
C SER A 149 3.97 6.65 -13.30
N VAL A 150 4.82 7.66 -13.33
CA VAL A 150 4.41 9.06 -13.56
C VAL A 150 5.31 9.65 -14.63
N LEU A 151 4.71 10.05 -15.75
CA LEU A 151 5.37 10.84 -16.78
C LEU A 151 4.89 12.28 -16.64
N MET A 152 5.83 13.20 -16.45
CA MET A 152 5.55 14.61 -16.30
C MET A 152 6.27 15.39 -17.41
N TYR A 153 5.54 16.32 -18.02
CA TYR A 153 6.08 17.37 -18.87
C TYR A 153 5.89 18.72 -18.16
N GLU A 154 6.96 19.43 -17.90
CA GLU A 154 6.93 20.67 -17.11
C GLU A 154 7.76 21.73 -17.82
N VAL A 155 7.07 22.77 -18.32
CA VAL A 155 7.70 23.99 -18.78
C VAL A 155 7.61 25.01 -17.66
N GLU A 156 8.76 25.42 -17.12
CA GLU A 156 8.86 26.33 -15.97
C GLU A 156 7.97 27.57 -16.16
N ASP A 157 7.21 27.90 -15.11
CA ASP A 157 6.27 29.02 -15.05
C ASP A 157 5.17 29.05 -16.13
N LYS A 158 4.96 27.97 -16.87
CA LYS A 158 3.97 27.92 -17.96
C LYS A 158 2.98 26.77 -17.85
N TRP A 159 3.49 25.51 -17.90
CA TRP A 159 2.67 24.32 -17.99
C TRP A 159 3.21 23.17 -17.18
N LYS A 160 2.30 22.43 -16.56
CA LYS A 160 2.59 21.09 -16.04
C LYS A 160 1.55 20.12 -16.58
N VAL A 161 2.01 19.04 -17.17
CA VAL A 161 1.17 17.95 -17.67
C VAL A 161 1.68 16.67 -17.07
N GLY A 162 0.82 15.91 -16.42
CA GLY A 162 1.14 14.65 -15.77
C GLY A 162 0.25 13.51 -16.26
N LEU A 163 0.85 12.37 -16.52
CA LEU A 163 0.17 11.11 -16.77
C LEU A 163 0.66 10.11 -15.73
N GLU A 164 -0.25 9.47 -15.00
CA GLU A 164 0.08 8.49 -13.98
C GLU A 164 -0.64 7.16 -14.21
N ALA A 165 0.01 6.09 -13.83
CA ALA A 165 -0.55 4.74 -13.87
C ALA A 165 -0.08 3.93 -12.67
N TYR A 166 -1.02 3.26 -12.01
CA TYR A 166 -0.80 2.41 -10.84
C TYR A 166 -1.34 1.01 -11.13
N TYR A 167 -0.46 0.03 -11.16
CA TYR A 167 -0.81 -1.37 -11.30
C TYR A 167 -0.78 -2.08 -9.97
N PHE A 168 -1.79 -2.91 -9.72
CA PHE A 168 -1.91 -3.78 -8.56
C PHE A 168 -2.09 -5.22 -9.02
N SER A 169 -1.23 -6.13 -8.54
CA SER A 169 -1.35 -7.56 -8.83
C SER A 169 -2.58 -8.18 -8.15
N PRO A 170 -3.00 -9.38 -8.54
CA PRO A 170 -4.01 -10.14 -7.83
C PRO A 170 -3.69 -10.25 -6.34
N GLN A 171 -4.71 -10.12 -5.49
CA GLN A 171 -4.57 -10.16 -4.03
C GLN A 171 -5.59 -11.12 -3.43
N LYS A 172 -5.28 -11.68 -2.26
CA LYS A 172 -6.24 -12.47 -1.50
C LYS A 172 -7.26 -11.55 -0.86
N LEU A 173 -8.53 -11.97 -0.92
CA LEU A 173 -9.62 -11.32 -0.21
C LEU A 173 -9.81 -11.97 1.16
N SER A 174 -10.55 -11.31 2.05
CA SER A 174 -10.79 -11.81 3.41
C SER A 174 -11.59 -13.12 3.44
N ASP A 175 -12.39 -13.40 2.40
CA ASP A 175 -13.12 -14.66 2.23
C ASP A 175 -12.27 -15.80 1.63
N GLY A 176 -10.98 -15.55 1.37
CA GLY A 176 -10.04 -16.49 0.77
C GLY A 176 -10.06 -16.53 -0.78
N ALA A 177 -10.98 -15.83 -1.42
CA ALA A 177 -10.99 -15.69 -2.87
C ALA A 177 -9.75 -14.91 -3.36
N THR A 178 -9.56 -14.84 -4.66
CA THR A 178 -8.48 -14.04 -5.27
C THR A 178 -9.08 -12.94 -6.10
N GLY A 179 -8.90 -11.70 -5.66
CA GLY A 179 -9.27 -10.50 -6.41
C GLY A 179 -8.39 -10.34 -7.65
N LYS A 180 -8.98 -9.77 -8.71
CA LYS A 180 -8.30 -9.56 -9.98
C LYS A 180 -7.29 -8.40 -9.89
N GLN A 181 -6.30 -8.44 -10.76
CA GLN A 181 -5.41 -7.31 -10.99
C GLN A 181 -6.16 -6.14 -11.63
N TYR A 182 -5.69 -4.93 -11.37
CA TYR A 182 -6.25 -3.73 -11.97
C TYR A 182 -5.20 -2.63 -12.15
N VAL A 183 -5.55 -1.66 -12.99
CA VAL A 183 -4.74 -0.46 -13.24
C VAL A 183 -5.61 0.76 -13.01
N LEU A 184 -5.09 1.71 -12.25
CA LEU A 184 -5.66 3.05 -12.12
C LEU A 184 -4.81 4.01 -12.94
N CYS A 185 -5.45 4.87 -13.74
CA CYS A 185 -4.76 5.89 -14.51
C CYS A 185 -5.30 7.27 -14.17
N GLY A 186 -4.41 8.23 -14.01
CA GLY A 186 -4.72 9.63 -13.79
C GLY A 186 -4.04 10.51 -14.83
N PHE A 187 -4.65 11.66 -15.08
CA PHE A 187 -4.13 12.68 -15.99
C PHE A 187 -4.37 14.06 -15.38
N MET A 188 -3.34 14.89 -15.36
CA MET A 188 -3.38 16.24 -14.85
C MET A 188 -2.82 17.23 -15.87
N VAL A 189 -3.46 18.39 -15.99
CA VAL A 189 -2.92 19.55 -16.68
C VAL A 189 -3.05 20.76 -15.78
N GLU A 190 -1.97 21.52 -15.61
CA GLU A 190 -1.93 22.79 -14.93
C GLU A 190 -1.37 23.86 -15.87
N LYS A 191 -2.06 24.97 -15.97
CA LYS A 191 -1.58 26.20 -16.61
C LYS A 191 -1.24 27.23 -15.53
N LEU A 192 -0.02 27.75 -15.58
CA LEU A 192 0.47 28.76 -14.66
C LEU A 192 0.44 30.14 -15.33
N TRP A 193 0.13 31.16 -14.54
CA TRP A 193 0.27 32.57 -14.84
C TRP A 193 0.94 33.25 -13.64
N GLU A 194 1.43 34.46 -13.81
CA GLU A 194 2.19 35.16 -12.77
C GLU A 194 1.47 35.29 -11.39
N LYS A 195 0.14 35.32 -11.36
CA LYS A 195 -0.63 35.56 -10.14
C LYS A 195 -1.57 34.43 -9.75
N PHE A 196 -1.81 33.47 -10.62
CA PHE A 196 -2.68 32.34 -10.35
C PHE A 196 -2.34 31.15 -11.26
N SER A 197 -2.82 29.96 -10.89
CA SER A 197 -2.82 28.81 -11.78
C SER A 197 -4.21 28.18 -11.85
N VAL A 198 -4.45 27.46 -12.93
CA VAL A 198 -5.67 26.66 -13.12
C VAL A 198 -5.22 25.26 -13.46
N TYR A 199 -5.78 24.27 -12.76
CA TYR A 199 -5.51 22.87 -13.04
C TYR A 199 -6.80 22.08 -13.25
N ILE A 200 -6.70 21.03 -14.03
CA ILE A 200 -7.72 20.02 -14.23
C ILE A 200 -7.07 18.67 -13.92
N ASN A 201 -7.71 17.87 -13.06
CA ASN A 201 -7.27 16.55 -12.70
C ASN A 201 -8.35 15.52 -13.02
N PHE A 202 -7.98 14.43 -13.70
CA PHE A 202 -8.84 13.30 -13.99
C PHE A 202 -8.25 12.07 -13.30
N GLU A 203 -8.88 11.63 -12.23
CA GLU A 203 -8.50 10.42 -11.53
C GLU A 203 -9.27 9.24 -12.10
N ASN A 204 -8.58 8.08 -12.19
CA ASN A 204 -9.19 6.83 -12.65
C ASN A 204 -10.01 6.99 -13.96
N PHE A 205 -9.46 7.69 -14.95
CA PHE A 205 -10.17 7.98 -16.20
C PHE A 205 -10.49 6.72 -17.04
N LEU A 206 -9.89 5.56 -16.75
CA LEU A 206 -10.27 4.27 -17.32
C LEU A 206 -11.46 3.63 -16.61
N ASP A 207 -12.00 4.27 -15.55
CA ASP A 207 -13.13 3.78 -14.76
C ASP A 207 -12.90 2.34 -14.25
N ALA A 208 -11.67 2.06 -13.79
CA ALA A 208 -11.35 0.79 -13.19
C ALA A 208 -12.09 0.64 -11.85
N ARG A 209 -13.01 -0.30 -11.77
CA ARG A 209 -13.81 -0.57 -10.57
C ARG A 209 -13.68 -2.04 -10.20
N GLN A 210 -13.10 -2.32 -9.05
CA GLN A 210 -13.00 -3.67 -8.53
C GLN A 210 -14.37 -4.31 -8.34
N THR A 211 -15.39 -3.52 -7.99
CA THR A 211 -16.78 -3.94 -7.84
C THR A 211 -17.40 -4.54 -9.12
N ARG A 212 -16.77 -4.36 -10.29
CA ARG A 212 -17.18 -5.01 -11.55
C ARG A 212 -16.55 -6.38 -11.76
N PHE A 213 -15.65 -6.82 -10.89
CA PHE A 213 -14.92 -8.06 -11.07
C PHE A 213 -15.67 -9.26 -10.52
N ASP A 214 -16.49 -9.06 -9.48
CA ASP A 214 -17.29 -10.09 -8.84
C ASP A 214 -18.41 -9.48 -7.97
N THR A 215 -19.27 -10.33 -7.41
CA THR A 215 -20.32 -9.92 -6.48
C THR A 215 -19.71 -9.35 -5.21
N ILE A 216 -20.01 -8.09 -4.89
CA ILE A 216 -19.56 -7.39 -3.68
C ILE A 216 -20.44 -7.64 -2.46
N TYR A 217 -21.65 -8.12 -2.68
CA TYR A 217 -22.67 -8.32 -1.66
C TYR A 217 -23.19 -9.75 -1.70
N THR A 218 -23.21 -10.39 -0.54
CA THR A 218 -23.81 -11.71 -0.36
C THR A 218 -24.64 -11.71 0.93
N GLY A 219 -25.54 -12.70 1.08
CA GLY A 219 -26.41 -12.79 2.23
C GLY A 219 -27.80 -12.21 1.98
N THR A 220 -28.56 -12.00 3.08
CA THR A 220 -29.92 -11.46 3.03
C THR A 220 -29.89 -9.94 3.22
N LEU A 221 -30.98 -9.27 2.83
CA LEU A 221 -31.14 -7.82 3.05
C LEU A 221 -31.05 -7.44 4.54
N THR A 222 -31.43 -8.35 5.43
CA THR A 222 -31.39 -8.15 6.88
C THR A 222 -30.05 -8.52 7.51
N ASN A 223 -29.22 -9.26 6.80
CA ASN A 223 -27.87 -9.64 7.24
C ASN A 223 -26.90 -9.66 6.05
N PRO A 224 -26.54 -8.48 5.54
CA PRO A 224 -25.64 -8.35 4.40
C PRO A 224 -24.20 -8.72 4.77
N VAL A 225 -23.50 -9.39 3.85
CA VAL A 225 -22.06 -9.62 3.94
C VAL A 225 -21.42 -8.99 2.71
N PHE A 226 -20.56 -8.02 2.94
CA PHE A 226 -19.80 -7.36 1.89
C PHE A 226 -18.47 -8.06 1.68
N ARG A 227 -18.06 -8.16 0.42
CA ARG A 227 -16.73 -8.62 0.02
C ARG A 227 -15.84 -7.41 -0.25
N ASP A 228 -14.60 -7.56 0.12
CA ASP A 228 -13.50 -6.62 -0.12
C ASP A 228 -12.87 -6.92 -1.51
N ILE A 229 -13.49 -6.47 -2.59
CA ILE A 229 -13.05 -6.70 -3.98
C ILE A 229 -12.56 -5.42 -4.67
#